data_ba29455e024fb723511a82fabe4d12ec
#
_entry.id   ba29455e024fb723511a82fabe4d12ec
#
_cell.length_a   1.000
_cell.length_b   1.000
_cell.length_c   1.000
_cell.angle_alpha   90.00
_cell.angle_beta   90.00
_cell.angle_gamma   90.00
#
_symmetry.space_group_name_H-M   'P 1'
#
loop_
_entity.id
_entity.type
_entity.pdbx_description
1 polymer ?
#
loop_
_entity_poly.entity_id
_entity_poly.type
_entity_poly.pdbx_seq_one_letter_code
_entity_poly.pdbx_strand_id
1 'polypeptide(L)'
;DVLFNTNVVSQVRFLGAWTSTGYTKIERTATWDYLQAFIDEGKKLGLKVFAAINTFPGGNTTSLGSEGVVFRDNTKRAWTTELNTSNGIKSIMDVQKNAKFFNPVRDDVREYIISMLEDLAKYKDLDGIVLDRGRFDGFESDFSTYTRAKFEQYIGEKVINFPNDIIPPGTEVGKLPNPLPKHFKKWLEFRAKVIHDFMVTARSRVKAINSNVQFGVYVGGWYSSYYDVGVNWASPKFITSSKYSWASSLYHNFGYAPHMD
;
A
#
# COMPACT_ATOMS: atom_id res chain seq x y z
N ASP A 1 -13.13 0.41 3.55
CA ASP A 1 -14.13 -0.38 4.30
C ASP A 1 -13.48 -1.67 4.81
N VAL A 2 -13.87 -2.09 6.00
CA VAL A 2 -13.28 -3.23 6.71
C VAL A 2 -14.36 -4.18 7.25
N LEU A 3 -13.96 -5.38 7.69
CA LEU A 3 -14.86 -6.40 8.26
C LEU A 3 -14.72 -6.55 9.78
N PHE A 4 -14.06 -5.61 10.44
CA PHE A 4 -13.89 -5.60 11.89
C PHE A 4 -14.40 -4.28 12.49
N ASN A 5 -14.59 -4.24 13.81
CA ASN A 5 -15.07 -3.07 14.51
C ASN A 5 -13.98 -2.00 14.65
N THR A 6 -14.24 -0.83 14.09
CA THR A 6 -13.39 0.36 14.19
C THR A 6 -14.25 1.62 14.06
N ASN A 7 -13.80 2.71 14.66
CA ASN A 7 -14.38 4.04 14.48
C ASN A 7 -13.67 4.85 13.37
N VAL A 8 -12.62 4.30 12.76
CA VAL A 8 -11.79 5.01 11.76
C VAL A 8 -12.46 5.00 10.39
N VAL A 9 -13.13 3.90 10.03
CA VAL A 9 -13.78 3.71 8.73
C VAL A 9 -15.02 2.84 8.87
N SER A 10 -15.98 3.03 7.97
CA SER A 10 -17.20 2.21 7.93
C SER A 10 -16.87 0.73 7.65
N GLN A 11 -17.69 -0.14 8.22
CA GLN A 11 -17.67 -1.54 7.85
C GLN A 11 -18.19 -1.74 6.42
N VAL A 12 -17.71 -2.79 5.77
CA VAL A 12 -18.15 -3.21 4.44
C VAL A 12 -19.66 -3.47 4.46
N ARG A 13 -20.38 -2.86 3.54
CA ARG A 13 -21.82 -3.08 3.36
C ARG A 13 -22.11 -4.28 2.47
N PHE A 14 -21.33 -4.47 1.42
CA PHE A 14 -21.51 -5.55 0.46
C PHE A 14 -20.28 -6.43 0.39
N LEU A 15 -20.50 -7.74 0.34
CA LEU A 15 -19.49 -8.75 0.05
C LEU A 15 -19.61 -9.16 -1.42
N GLY A 16 -18.49 -9.22 -2.13
CA GLY A 16 -18.45 -9.80 -3.46
C GLY A 16 -18.31 -11.33 -3.36
N ALA A 17 -19.10 -12.06 -4.12
CA ALA A 17 -19.03 -13.52 -4.17
C ALA A 17 -19.12 -14.03 -5.61
N TRP A 18 -18.34 -15.05 -5.93
CA TRP A 18 -18.50 -15.84 -7.14
C TRP A 18 -19.55 -16.93 -6.91
N THR A 19 -20.55 -16.96 -7.76
CA THR A 19 -21.63 -17.95 -7.75
C THR A 19 -21.63 -18.73 -9.07
N SER A 20 -22.48 -19.74 -9.19
CA SER A 20 -22.66 -20.49 -10.44
C SER A 20 -23.13 -19.61 -11.61
N THR A 21 -23.74 -18.48 -11.31
CA THR A 21 -24.24 -17.50 -12.31
C THR A 21 -23.29 -16.31 -12.53
N GLY A 22 -22.13 -16.29 -11.86
CA GLY A 22 -21.11 -15.23 -11.97
C GLY A 22 -20.83 -14.50 -10.68
N TYR A 23 -20.16 -13.35 -10.79
CA TYR A 23 -19.83 -12.49 -9.66
C TYR A 23 -21.04 -11.65 -9.23
N THR A 24 -21.39 -11.69 -7.96
CA THR A 24 -22.54 -10.99 -7.38
C THR A 24 -22.18 -10.24 -6.13
N LYS A 25 -23.04 -9.29 -5.71
CA LYS A 25 -22.99 -8.62 -4.41
C LYS A 25 -23.97 -9.27 -3.45
N ILE A 26 -23.49 -9.52 -2.23
CA ILE A 26 -24.32 -9.97 -1.11
C ILE A 26 -24.31 -8.88 -0.06
N GLU A 27 -25.48 -8.36 0.31
CA GLU A 27 -25.57 -7.38 1.37
C GLU A 27 -25.28 -8.02 2.72
N ARG A 28 -24.41 -7.40 3.49
CA ARG A 28 -24.09 -7.83 4.84
C ARG A 28 -25.22 -7.42 5.79
N THR A 29 -25.98 -8.37 6.24
CA THR A 29 -27.11 -8.15 7.19
C THR A 29 -26.72 -8.38 8.64
N ALA A 30 -25.65 -9.12 8.89
CA ALA A 30 -25.20 -9.44 10.25
C ALA A 30 -24.62 -8.20 10.94
N THR A 31 -24.96 -8.03 12.22
CA THR A 31 -24.55 -6.92 13.09
C THR A 31 -23.46 -7.30 14.09
N TRP A 32 -23.11 -8.59 14.15
CA TRP A 32 -22.06 -9.10 15.02
C TRP A 32 -20.67 -8.87 14.45
N ASP A 33 -19.64 -8.90 15.30
CA ASP A 33 -18.24 -8.75 14.91
C ASP A 33 -17.73 -10.02 14.23
N TYR A 34 -17.55 -9.94 12.92
CA TYR A 34 -17.06 -11.08 12.12
C TYR A 34 -15.67 -11.54 12.56
N LEU A 35 -14.76 -10.59 12.81
CA LEU A 35 -13.38 -10.94 13.17
C LEU A 35 -13.34 -11.62 14.52
N GLN A 36 -14.07 -11.09 15.53
CA GLN A 36 -14.14 -11.72 16.83
C GLN A 36 -14.72 -13.14 16.75
N ALA A 37 -15.77 -13.33 15.95
CA ALA A 37 -16.35 -14.66 15.78
C ALA A 37 -15.36 -15.65 15.13
N PHE A 38 -14.59 -15.23 14.12
CA PHE A 38 -13.53 -16.08 13.55
C PHE A 38 -12.42 -16.39 14.54
N ILE A 39 -12.03 -15.44 15.38
CA ILE A 39 -11.04 -15.64 16.43
C ILE A 39 -11.55 -16.67 17.44
N ASP A 40 -12.78 -16.51 17.92
CA ASP A 40 -13.37 -17.38 18.96
C ASP A 40 -13.52 -18.83 18.45
N GLU A 41 -14.02 -19.02 17.24
CA GLU A 41 -14.16 -20.36 16.65
C GLU A 41 -12.83 -20.98 16.26
N GLY A 42 -11.90 -20.18 15.71
CA GLY A 42 -10.55 -20.63 15.38
C GLY A 42 -9.83 -21.14 16.62
N LYS A 43 -9.94 -20.41 17.74
CA LYS A 43 -9.34 -20.78 19.02
C LYS A 43 -9.88 -22.11 19.57
N LYS A 44 -11.19 -22.33 19.48
CA LYS A 44 -11.83 -23.61 19.88
C LYS A 44 -11.29 -24.79 19.07
N LEU A 45 -10.94 -24.55 17.82
CA LEU A 45 -10.42 -25.57 16.89
C LEU A 45 -8.87 -25.67 16.91
N GLY A 46 -8.17 -24.91 17.76
CA GLY A 46 -6.71 -24.88 17.82
C GLY A 46 -6.05 -24.24 16.59
N LEU A 47 -6.80 -23.41 15.84
CA LEU A 47 -6.31 -22.72 14.66
C LEU A 47 -5.73 -21.33 15.03
N LYS A 48 -4.74 -20.88 14.27
CA LYS A 48 -4.28 -19.49 14.32
C LYS A 48 -5.08 -18.64 13.35
N VAL A 49 -5.51 -17.47 13.80
CA VAL A 49 -6.31 -16.53 13.01
C VAL A 49 -5.48 -15.28 12.69
N PHE A 50 -5.32 -14.99 11.39
CA PHE A 50 -4.63 -13.82 10.88
C PHE A 50 -5.61 -12.91 10.14
N ALA A 51 -5.61 -11.62 10.47
CA ALA A 51 -6.37 -10.62 9.75
C ALA A 51 -5.53 -10.06 8.59
N ALA A 52 -5.98 -10.24 7.35
CA ALA A 52 -5.38 -9.59 6.19
C ALA A 52 -6.11 -8.29 5.86
N ILE A 53 -5.36 -7.21 5.65
CA ILE A 53 -5.90 -5.90 5.29
C ILE A 53 -5.30 -5.40 3.97
N ASN A 54 -6.15 -4.95 3.04
CA ASN A 54 -5.71 -4.15 1.89
C ASN A 54 -5.25 -2.78 2.39
N THR A 55 -3.96 -2.50 2.33
CA THR A 55 -3.34 -1.39 3.05
C THR A 55 -3.63 -0.03 2.39
N PHE A 56 -3.17 0.19 1.15
CA PHE A 56 -3.32 1.48 0.46
C PHE A 56 -4.51 1.59 -0.50
N PRO A 57 -5.21 0.55 -0.94
CA PRO A 57 -6.45 0.73 -1.69
C PRO A 57 -7.54 1.39 -0.84
N GLY A 58 -8.03 2.56 -1.27
CA GLY A 58 -9.13 3.29 -0.65
C GLY A 58 -10.50 3.00 -1.27
N GLY A 59 -10.52 2.28 -2.38
CA GLY A 59 -11.73 1.87 -3.09
C GLY A 59 -11.46 0.98 -4.28
N ASN A 60 -12.53 0.40 -4.82
CA ASN A 60 -12.48 -0.47 -5.99
C ASN A 60 -13.70 -0.25 -6.88
N THR A 61 -13.49 -0.35 -8.20
CA THR A 61 -14.55 -0.32 -9.22
C THR A 61 -14.64 -1.68 -9.88
N THR A 62 -15.81 -2.27 -9.91
CA THR A 62 -16.10 -3.55 -10.56
C THR A 62 -17.27 -3.39 -11.53
N SER A 63 -17.63 -4.46 -12.24
CA SER A 63 -18.87 -4.50 -13.04
C SER A 63 -20.15 -4.26 -12.21
N LEU A 64 -20.07 -4.43 -10.89
CA LEU A 64 -21.17 -4.22 -9.94
C LEU A 64 -21.16 -2.82 -9.30
N GLY A 65 -20.31 -1.92 -9.79
CA GLY A 65 -20.19 -0.53 -9.32
C GLY A 65 -18.94 -0.25 -8.51
N SER A 66 -18.89 0.94 -7.93
CA SER A 66 -17.74 1.47 -7.18
C SER A 66 -18.02 1.42 -5.69
N GLU A 67 -17.07 0.88 -4.93
CA GLU A 67 -17.13 0.73 -3.48
C GLU A 67 -15.84 1.24 -2.82
N GLY A 68 -15.97 1.73 -1.60
CA GLY A 68 -14.83 2.19 -0.80
C GLY A 68 -14.95 3.65 -0.37
N VAL A 69 -14.12 4.02 0.58
CA VAL A 69 -14.20 5.34 1.23
C VAL A 69 -13.94 6.49 0.28
N VAL A 70 -13.10 6.32 -0.75
CA VAL A 70 -12.78 7.36 -1.74
C VAL A 70 -13.98 7.78 -2.63
N PHE A 71 -15.04 6.97 -2.64
CA PHE A 71 -16.28 7.29 -3.38
C PHE A 71 -17.34 7.96 -2.51
N ARG A 72 -17.15 7.98 -1.18
CA ARG A 72 -18.12 8.52 -0.23
C ARG A 72 -17.62 9.73 0.55
N ASP A 73 -16.31 9.91 0.63
CA ASP A 73 -15.65 10.97 1.39
C ASP A 73 -14.69 11.75 0.48
N ASN A 74 -15.04 13.02 0.22
CA ASN A 74 -14.24 13.89 -0.66
C ASN A 74 -12.84 14.17 -0.10
N THR A 75 -12.67 14.21 1.23
CA THR A 75 -11.35 14.34 1.84
C THR A 75 -10.49 13.12 1.53
N LYS A 76 -11.05 11.93 1.66
CA LYS A 76 -10.35 10.68 1.32
C LYS A 76 -10.10 10.55 -0.18
N ARG A 77 -11.04 11.04 -1.00
CA ARG A 77 -10.85 11.12 -2.45
C ARG A 77 -9.62 11.99 -2.82
N ALA A 78 -9.43 13.11 -2.14
CA ALA A 78 -8.27 14.00 -2.34
C ALA A 78 -6.92 13.38 -1.91
N TRP A 79 -6.93 12.27 -1.19
CA TRP A 79 -5.72 11.53 -0.79
C TRP A 79 -5.26 10.50 -1.82
N THR A 80 -6.02 10.30 -2.89
CA THR A 80 -5.70 9.31 -3.91
C THR A 80 -4.48 9.71 -4.72
N THR A 81 -3.81 8.69 -5.28
CA THR A 81 -2.58 8.87 -6.07
C THR A 81 -2.85 9.57 -7.40
N GLU A 82 -1.86 10.30 -7.90
CA GLU A 82 -1.83 10.86 -9.25
C GLU A 82 -0.82 10.09 -10.10
N LEU A 83 -1.23 9.74 -11.32
CA LEU A 83 -0.50 8.86 -12.22
C LEU A 83 0.19 9.65 -13.34
N ASN A 84 1.44 9.34 -13.60
CA ASN A 84 2.20 9.83 -14.73
C ASN A 84 1.84 9.03 -15.99
N THR A 85 0.87 9.52 -16.75
CA THR A 85 0.38 8.85 -17.96
C THR A 85 0.98 9.47 -19.23
N SER A 86 0.86 8.81 -20.37
CA SER A 86 1.25 9.37 -21.69
C SER A 86 0.51 10.68 -22.02
N ASN A 87 -0.64 10.93 -21.38
CA ASN A 87 -1.47 12.11 -21.58
C ASN A 87 -1.36 13.13 -20.41
N GLY A 88 -0.21 13.13 -19.73
CA GLY A 88 0.04 13.95 -18.55
C GLY A 88 -0.32 13.31 -17.24
N ILE A 89 -0.17 14.07 -16.16
CA ILE A 89 -0.49 13.61 -14.81
C ILE A 89 -2.01 13.60 -14.61
N LYS A 90 -2.57 12.47 -14.19
CA LYS A 90 -4.01 12.24 -14.00
C LYS A 90 -4.29 11.66 -12.63
N SER A 91 -5.39 12.08 -12.01
CA SER A 91 -5.89 11.39 -10.81
C SER A 91 -6.22 9.93 -11.14
N ILE A 92 -5.90 9.00 -10.24
CA ILE A 92 -6.32 7.60 -10.37
C ILE A 92 -7.85 7.47 -10.43
N MET A 93 -8.59 8.46 -9.92
CA MET A 93 -10.05 8.49 -9.98
C MET A 93 -10.57 8.71 -11.40
N ASP A 94 -9.76 9.31 -12.28
CA ASP A 94 -10.14 9.70 -13.64
C ASP A 94 -9.63 8.73 -14.72
N VAL A 95 -8.99 7.64 -14.30
CA VAL A 95 -8.48 6.61 -15.21
C VAL A 95 -9.17 5.27 -15.00
N GLN A 96 -9.13 4.41 -16.04
CA GLN A 96 -9.72 3.06 -15.99
C GLN A 96 -8.79 2.10 -15.20
N LYS A 97 -8.78 2.25 -13.88
CA LYS A 97 -8.16 1.30 -12.95
C LYS A 97 -9.19 0.85 -11.93
N ASN A 98 -9.25 -0.44 -11.67
CA ASN A 98 -10.21 -0.99 -10.72
C ASN A 98 -9.91 -0.53 -9.29
N ALA A 99 -8.70 -0.81 -8.79
CA ALA A 99 -8.31 -0.36 -7.46
C ALA A 99 -7.95 1.13 -7.46
N LYS A 100 -8.49 1.88 -6.51
CA LYS A 100 -8.21 3.30 -6.30
C LYS A 100 -7.31 3.44 -5.09
N PHE A 101 -6.01 3.58 -5.33
CA PHE A 101 -5.00 3.68 -4.29
C PHE A 101 -4.92 5.08 -3.68
N PHE A 102 -4.69 5.14 -2.39
CA PHE A 102 -4.16 6.32 -1.72
C PHE A 102 -2.70 6.55 -2.08
N ASN A 103 -2.24 7.79 -1.93
CA ASN A 103 -0.85 8.15 -2.05
C ASN A 103 -0.07 7.78 -0.77
N PRO A 104 0.85 6.79 -0.78
CA PRO A 104 1.61 6.39 0.41
C PRO A 104 2.55 7.46 0.96
N VAL A 105 2.90 8.47 0.16
CA VAL A 105 3.79 9.56 0.58
C VAL A 105 3.11 10.50 1.57
N ARG A 106 1.78 10.57 1.57
CA ARG A 106 1.01 11.45 2.46
C ARG A 106 1.05 10.97 3.91
N ASP A 107 1.40 11.87 4.80
CA ASP A 107 1.47 11.61 6.24
C ASP A 107 0.08 11.28 6.82
N ASP A 108 -0.96 11.99 6.38
CA ASP A 108 -2.35 11.78 6.80
C ASP A 108 -2.92 10.42 6.34
N VAL A 109 -2.52 9.94 5.17
CA VAL A 109 -2.87 8.59 4.68
C VAL A 109 -2.24 7.52 5.57
N ARG A 110 -0.95 7.63 5.85
CA ARG A 110 -0.27 6.64 6.69
C ARG A 110 -0.85 6.59 8.10
N GLU A 111 -1.11 7.74 8.71
CA GLU A 111 -1.73 7.82 10.03
C GLU A 111 -3.14 7.21 10.04
N TYR A 112 -3.96 7.49 9.03
CA TYR A 112 -5.28 6.90 8.87
C TYR A 112 -5.24 5.36 8.81
N ILE A 113 -4.28 4.80 8.06
CA ILE A 113 -4.13 3.34 7.96
C ILE A 113 -3.60 2.77 9.29
N ILE A 114 -2.62 3.41 9.92
CA ILE A 114 -2.07 2.96 11.21
C ILE A 114 -3.15 2.96 12.28
N SER A 115 -4.03 3.95 12.32
CA SER A 115 -5.16 3.97 13.26
C SER A 115 -6.09 2.75 13.11
N MET A 116 -6.31 2.27 11.89
CA MET A 116 -7.06 1.01 11.67
C MET A 116 -6.29 -0.22 12.15
N LEU A 117 -4.97 -0.25 11.97
CA LEU A 117 -4.12 -1.35 12.45
C LEU A 117 -4.05 -1.39 13.97
N GLU A 118 -4.09 -0.23 14.62
CA GLU A 118 -4.18 -0.12 16.08
C GLU A 118 -5.51 -0.70 16.61
N ASP A 119 -6.61 -0.46 15.91
CA ASP A 119 -7.90 -1.07 16.27
C ASP A 119 -7.86 -2.60 16.07
N LEU A 120 -7.23 -3.10 15.01
CA LEU A 120 -7.00 -4.54 14.86
C LEU A 120 -6.15 -5.12 16.00
N ALA A 121 -5.13 -4.42 16.45
CA ALA A 121 -4.25 -4.89 17.53
C ALA A 121 -4.96 -5.02 18.89
N LYS A 122 -6.14 -4.39 19.06
CA LYS A 122 -6.97 -4.53 20.28
C LYS A 122 -7.64 -5.88 20.40
N TYR A 123 -7.75 -6.66 19.33
CA TYR A 123 -8.26 -8.04 19.38
C TYR A 123 -7.22 -8.95 20.02
N LYS A 124 -7.40 -9.25 21.31
CA LYS A 124 -6.39 -9.87 22.19
C LYS A 124 -5.90 -11.24 21.70
N ASP A 125 -6.80 -12.01 21.12
CA ASP A 125 -6.55 -13.38 20.68
C ASP A 125 -6.30 -13.49 19.17
N LEU A 126 -6.12 -12.36 18.48
CA LEU A 126 -5.69 -12.33 17.09
C LEU A 126 -4.21 -12.73 17.03
N ASP A 127 -3.89 -13.76 16.24
CA ASP A 127 -2.53 -14.28 16.13
C ASP A 127 -1.63 -13.41 15.23
N GLY A 128 -2.20 -12.76 14.20
CA GLY A 128 -1.39 -11.93 13.32
C GLY A 128 -2.18 -10.95 12.46
N ILE A 129 -1.46 -9.94 11.98
CA ILE A 129 -1.93 -8.94 11.01
C ILE A 129 -1.02 -9.03 9.78
N VAL A 130 -1.63 -9.20 8.61
CA VAL A 130 -0.92 -9.29 7.33
C VAL A 130 -1.32 -8.13 6.43
N LEU A 131 -0.35 -7.33 6.00
CA LEU A 131 -0.58 -6.21 5.10
C LEU A 131 -0.50 -6.68 3.65
N ASP A 132 -1.64 -6.73 2.96
CA ASP A 132 -1.68 -6.85 1.51
C ASP A 132 -1.64 -5.46 0.88
N ARG A 133 -1.02 -5.34 -0.31
CA ARG A 133 -0.89 -4.08 -1.05
C ARG A 133 -0.35 -2.91 -0.21
N GLY A 134 0.57 -3.19 0.71
CA GLY A 134 1.37 -2.20 1.42
C GLY A 134 2.42 -1.58 0.48
N ARG A 135 1.98 -0.89 -0.58
CA ARG A 135 2.78 -0.46 -1.72
C ARG A 135 2.12 0.69 -2.49
N PHE A 136 2.89 1.31 -3.40
CA PHE A 136 2.32 2.18 -4.43
C PHE A 136 1.42 1.40 -5.39
N ASP A 137 0.56 2.10 -6.14
CA ASP A 137 -0.32 1.48 -7.15
C ASP A 137 0.48 0.82 -8.28
N GLY A 138 1.42 1.56 -8.86
CA GLY A 138 2.26 1.11 -9.96
C GLY A 138 3.50 1.96 -10.14
N PHE A 139 4.22 1.68 -11.24
CA PHE A 139 5.44 2.38 -11.60
C PHE A 139 5.19 3.89 -11.88
N GLU A 140 4.04 4.18 -12.48
CA GLU A 140 3.56 5.52 -12.81
C GLU A 140 3.03 6.31 -11.61
N SER A 141 3.09 5.80 -10.39
CA SER A 141 2.59 6.47 -9.17
C SER A 141 3.68 6.70 -8.11
N ASP A 142 3.59 7.70 -7.26
CA ASP A 142 2.69 8.85 -7.25
C ASP A 142 3.44 10.07 -7.80
N PHE A 143 2.80 10.81 -8.71
CA PHE A 143 3.39 11.99 -9.34
C PHE A 143 2.67 13.31 -8.99
N SER A 144 1.98 13.35 -7.86
CA SER A 144 1.35 14.57 -7.35
C SER A 144 2.37 15.66 -7.00
N THR A 145 1.90 16.89 -6.95
CA THR A 145 2.69 18.02 -6.47
C THR A 145 3.16 17.83 -5.02
N TYR A 146 2.35 17.14 -4.20
CA TYR A 146 2.72 16.79 -2.83
C TYR A 146 3.94 15.85 -2.81
N THR A 147 3.90 14.78 -3.59
CA THR A 147 5.00 13.81 -3.68
C THR A 147 6.26 14.43 -4.29
N ARG A 148 6.09 15.28 -5.31
CA ARG A 148 7.22 16.06 -5.87
C ARG A 148 7.90 16.88 -4.79
N ALA A 149 7.16 17.62 -3.99
CA ALA A 149 7.73 18.47 -2.94
C ALA A 149 8.49 17.64 -1.87
N LYS A 150 7.92 16.49 -1.43
CA LYS A 150 8.57 15.57 -0.49
C LYS A 150 9.84 14.94 -1.08
N PHE A 151 9.82 14.60 -2.36
CA PHE A 151 10.99 14.06 -3.06
C PHE A 151 12.09 15.12 -3.21
N GLU A 152 11.77 16.34 -3.63
CA GLU A 152 12.72 17.46 -3.73
C GLU A 152 13.36 17.76 -2.36
N GLN A 153 12.58 17.70 -1.29
CA GLN A 153 13.10 17.81 0.07
C GLN A 153 14.06 16.67 0.41
N TYR A 154 13.75 15.44 -0.01
CA TYR A 154 14.59 14.26 0.23
C TYR A 154 15.94 14.34 -0.48
N ILE A 155 15.97 14.81 -1.74
CA ILE A 155 17.21 14.91 -2.51
C ILE A 155 17.97 16.23 -2.30
N GLY A 156 17.34 17.23 -1.64
CA GLY A 156 17.93 18.56 -1.38
C GLY A 156 18.04 19.47 -2.60
N GLU A 157 17.38 19.14 -3.71
CA GLU A 157 17.39 19.95 -4.94
C GLU A 157 16.01 19.94 -5.64
N LYS A 158 15.80 20.89 -6.56
CA LYS A 158 14.59 20.95 -7.38
C LYS A 158 14.70 20.05 -8.61
N VAL A 159 13.60 19.38 -8.94
CA VAL A 159 13.47 18.63 -10.21
C VAL A 159 13.02 19.60 -11.29
N ILE A 160 13.92 19.96 -12.20
CA ILE A 160 13.66 20.99 -13.20
C ILE A 160 12.65 20.51 -14.25
N ASN A 161 12.88 19.34 -14.84
CA ASN A 161 12.02 18.79 -15.88
C ASN A 161 11.14 17.64 -15.30
N PHE A 162 10.23 17.98 -14.38
CA PHE A 162 9.31 17.02 -13.81
C PHE A 162 8.18 16.72 -14.80
N PRO A 163 7.82 15.44 -15.08
CA PRO A 163 8.36 14.21 -14.51
C PRO A 163 9.54 13.58 -15.28
N ASN A 164 10.02 14.20 -16.40
CA ASN A 164 10.98 13.59 -17.32
C ASN A 164 12.33 13.24 -16.67
N ASP A 165 12.82 14.06 -15.74
CA ASP A 165 14.07 13.80 -15.01
C ASP A 165 13.93 12.63 -14.01
N ILE A 166 12.72 12.09 -13.82
CA ILE A 166 12.38 10.95 -12.95
C ILE A 166 12.00 9.74 -13.78
N ILE A 167 10.82 9.77 -14.38
CA ILE A 167 10.28 8.74 -15.28
C ILE A 167 9.55 9.47 -16.40
N PRO A 168 10.03 9.43 -17.64
CA PRO A 168 9.32 10.04 -18.76
C PRO A 168 7.92 9.44 -18.93
N PRO A 169 6.90 10.25 -19.27
CA PRO A 169 5.54 9.79 -19.50
C PRO A 169 5.47 8.61 -20.47
N GLY A 170 4.68 7.58 -20.12
CA GLY A 170 4.53 6.39 -20.94
C GLY A 170 5.68 5.38 -20.85
N THR A 171 6.66 5.58 -19.96
CA THR A 171 7.69 4.56 -19.71
C THR A 171 7.07 3.31 -19.08
N GLU A 172 7.30 2.16 -19.70
CA GLU A 172 6.85 0.87 -19.19
C GLU A 172 7.88 0.23 -18.23
N VAL A 173 7.38 -0.54 -17.27
CA VAL A 173 8.23 -1.37 -16.41
C VAL A 173 9.06 -2.33 -17.26
N GLY A 174 10.37 -2.43 -16.95
CA GLY A 174 11.29 -3.28 -17.71
C GLY A 174 11.79 -2.67 -19.03
N LYS A 175 11.22 -1.54 -19.49
CA LYS A 175 11.66 -0.79 -20.66
C LYS A 175 12.23 0.57 -20.24
N LEU A 176 13.25 0.53 -19.38
CA LEU A 176 13.88 1.75 -18.88
C LEU A 176 14.66 2.48 -19.97
N PRO A 177 14.61 3.82 -19.99
CA PRO A 177 15.42 4.60 -20.92
C PRO A 177 16.92 4.41 -20.66
N ASN A 178 17.71 4.52 -21.72
CA ASN A 178 19.17 4.49 -21.61
C ASN A 178 19.73 5.73 -22.31
N PRO A 179 20.40 6.65 -21.58
CA PRO A 179 20.69 6.57 -20.14
C PRO A 179 19.43 6.73 -19.26
N LEU A 180 19.53 6.26 -18.02
CA LEU A 180 18.48 6.47 -17.01
C LEU A 180 18.32 7.97 -16.72
N PRO A 181 17.08 8.47 -16.49
CA PRO A 181 16.86 9.86 -16.10
C PRO A 181 17.66 10.25 -14.84
N LYS A 182 18.00 11.54 -14.73
CA LYS A 182 18.88 12.09 -13.68
C LYS A 182 18.52 11.63 -12.27
N HIS A 183 17.22 11.66 -11.92
CA HIS A 183 16.75 11.37 -10.57
C HIS A 183 16.12 9.98 -10.43
N PHE A 184 16.12 9.15 -11.46
CA PHE A 184 15.44 7.84 -11.47
C PHE A 184 15.79 6.96 -10.27
N LYS A 185 17.09 6.70 -10.04
CA LYS A 185 17.53 5.83 -8.95
C LYS A 185 17.18 6.39 -7.58
N LYS A 186 17.26 7.71 -7.41
CA LYS A 186 16.86 8.39 -6.16
C LYS A 186 15.35 8.38 -5.95
N TRP A 187 14.57 8.40 -7.00
CA TRP A 187 13.13 8.24 -6.92
C TRP A 187 12.72 6.85 -6.44
N LEU A 188 13.33 5.79 -6.96
CA LEU A 188 13.10 4.43 -6.48
C LEU A 188 13.53 4.26 -5.01
N GLU A 189 14.67 4.83 -4.64
CA GLU A 189 15.16 4.86 -3.26
C GLU A 189 14.16 5.57 -2.33
N PHE A 190 13.67 6.73 -2.71
CA PHE A 190 12.67 7.51 -1.96
C PHE A 190 11.37 6.72 -1.77
N ARG A 191 10.85 6.09 -2.82
CA ARG A 191 9.64 5.25 -2.74
C ARG A 191 9.84 4.07 -1.79
N ALA A 192 10.98 3.39 -1.88
CA ALA A 192 11.31 2.30 -0.97
C ALA A 192 11.42 2.78 0.48
N LYS A 193 12.00 3.98 0.72
CA LYS A 193 12.04 4.62 2.04
C LYS A 193 10.64 4.89 2.59
N VAL A 194 9.73 5.43 1.78
CA VAL A 194 8.35 5.71 2.20
C VAL A 194 7.64 4.46 2.70
N ILE A 195 7.75 3.35 1.95
CA ILE A 195 7.12 2.07 2.36
C ILE A 195 7.84 1.48 3.57
N HIS A 196 9.18 1.50 3.61
CA HIS A 196 9.95 1.05 4.77
C HIS A 196 9.53 1.78 6.05
N ASP A 197 9.51 3.11 6.02
CA ASP A 197 9.19 3.92 7.21
C ASP A 197 7.75 3.67 7.69
N PHE A 198 6.81 3.49 6.75
CA PHE A 198 5.44 3.09 7.08
C PHE A 198 5.41 1.72 7.77
N MET A 199 6.09 0.70 7.23
CA MET A 199 6.12 -0.66 7.80
C MET A 199 6.70 -0.67 9.22
N VAL A 200 7.82 0.04 9.43
CA VAL A 200 8.47 0.15 10.74
C VAL A 200 7.57 0.84 11.75
N THR A 201 6.96 1.97 11.36
CA THR A 201 6.07 2.74 12.24
C THR A 201 4.80 1.94 12.57
N ALA A 202 4.15 1.35 11.57
CA ALA A 202 2.95 0.54 11.76
C ALA A 202 3.20 -0.64 12.71
N ARG A 203 4.30 -1.38 12.48
CA ARG A 203 4.69 -2.48 13.38
C ARG A 203 4.91 -2.00 14.81
N SER A 204 5.65 -0.92 14.98
CA SER A 204 5.93 -0.36 16.31
C SER A 204 4.65 -0.01 17.06
N ARG A 205 3.70 0.67 16.40
CA ARG A 205 2.41 1.07 16.99
C ARG A 205 1.51 -0.13 17.31
N VAL A 206 1.44 -1.12 16.41
CA VAL A 206 0.72 -2.38 16.63
C VAL A 206 1.29 -3.15 17.83
N LYS A 207 2.62 -3.31 17.88
CA LYS A 207 3.30 -4.03 18.98
C LYS A 207 3.19 -3.30 20.33
N ALA A 208 3.04 -2.00 20.34
CA ALA A 208 2.79 -1.23 21.56
C ALA A 208 1.42 -1.54 22.19
N ILE A 209 0.43 -1.95 21.38
CA ILE A 209 -0.92 -2.34 21.86
C ILE A 209 -0.96 -3.84 22.17
N ASN A 210 -0.42 -4.67 21.28
CA ASN A 210 -0.39 -6.12 21.43
C ASN A 210 0.97 -6.67 20.98
N SER A 211 1.84 -6.91 21.94
CA SER A 211 3.21 -7.41 21.67
C SER A 211 3.23 -8.83 21.08
N ASN A 212 2.18 -9.63 21.30
CA ASN A 212 2.09 -11.03 20.89
C ASN A 212 1.61 -11.20 19.44
N VAL A 213 0.84 -10.23 18.89
CA VAL A 213 0.33 -10.33 17.52
C VAL A 213 1.49 -10.31 16.52
N GLN A 214 1.55 -11.27 15.62
CA GLN A 214 2.52 -11.29 14.53
C GLN A 214 2.20 -10.19 13.51
N PHE A 215 3.23 -9.56 12.94
CA PHE A 215 3.06 -8.50 11.96
C PHE A 215 3.83 -8.85 10.69
N GLY A 216 3.12 -9.02 9.60
CA GLY A 216 3.69 -9.47 8.34
C GLY A 216 3.11 -8.78 7.11
N VAL A 217 3.67 -9.11 5.96
CA VAL A 217 3.27 -8.57 4.67
C VAL A 217 3.04 -9.70 3.66
N TYR A 218 2.09 -9.49 2.76
CA TYR A 218 1.93 -10.32 1.58
C TYR A 218 2.68 -9.70 0.41
N VAL A 219 3.69 -10.39 -0.10
CA VAL A 219 4.55 -9.93 -1.20
C VAL A 219 4.77 -11.02 -2.23
N GLY A 220 5.00 -10.63 -3.49
CA GLY A 220 5.35 -11.57 -4.55
C GLY A 220 6.82 -11.98 -4.51
N GLY A 221 7.14 -13.15 -5.05
CA GLY A 221 8.50 -13.71 -5.10
C GLY A 221 9.45 -13.04 -6.11
N TRP A 222 9.00 -12.08 -6.91
CA TRP A 222 9.77 -11.44 -7.99
C TRP A 222 10.44 -10.13 -7.56
N TYR A 223 11.43 -10.22 -6.70
CA TYR A 223 12.14 -9.07 -6.12
C TYR A 223 12.69 -8.09 -7.17
N SER A 224 13.21 -8.59 -8.28
CA SER A 224 13.90 -7.79 -9.30
C SER A 224 13.03 -6.72 -9.97
N SER A 225 11.71 -6.85 -9.95
CA SER A 225 10.75 -5.89 -10.52
C SER A 225 9.92 -5.15 -9.47
N TYR A 226 9.99 -5.50 -8.18
CA TYR A 226 9.18 -4.88 -7.13
C TYR A 226 9.50 -3.41 -6.86
N TYR A 227 10.58 -2.88 -7.43
CA TYR A 227 10.84 -1.44 -7.45
C TYR A 227 9.72 -0.65 -8.14
N ASP A 228 8.98 -1.29 -9.05
CA ASP A 228 7.85 -0.68 -9.78
C ASP A 228 6.71 -0.23 -8.86
N VAL A 229 6.55 -0.89 -7.73
CA VAL A 229 5.57 -0.55 -6.69
C VAL A 229 6.20 0.01 -5.41
N GLY A 230 7.49 0.37 -5.45
CA GLY A 230 8.20 0.99 -4.32
C GLY A 230 8.46 0.06 -3.14
N VAL A 231 8.53 -1.26 -3.38
CA VAL A 231 8.71 -2.26 -2.32
C VAL A 231 10.13 -2.80 -2.31
N ASN A 232 10.78 -2.75 -1.15
CA ASN A 232 12.03 -3.45 -0.86
C ASN A 232 11.82 -4.40 0.33
N TRP A 233 11.35 -5.62 0.05
CA TRP A 233 11.10 -6.63 1.09
C TRP A 233 12.34 -7.44 1.48
N ALA A 234 13.52 -7.12 0.91
CA ALA A 234 14.77 -7.80 1.25
C ALA A 234 15.33 -7.36 2.62
N SER A 235 16.36 -8.07 3.06
CA SER A 235 17.21 -7.62 4.16
C SER A 235 18.12 -6.46 3.72
N PRO A 236 18.38 -5.45 4.56
CA PRO A 236 19.39 -4.41 4.28
C PRO A 236 20.81 -4.95 4.01
N LYS A 237 21.09 -6.21 4.40
CA LYS A 237 22.34 -6.89 4.09
C LYS A 237 22.47 -7.27 2.61
N PHE A 238 21.37 -7.31 1.87
CA PHE A 238 21.38 -7.56 0.43
C PHE A 238 21.65 -6.27 -0.33
N ILE A 239 22.88 -6.07 -0.77
CA ILE A 239 23.31 -4.86 -1.50
C ILE A 239 22.71 -4.88 -2.91
N THR A 240 21.49 -4.33 -3.04
CA THR A 240 20.68 -4.37 -4.27
C THR A 240 21.42 -3.81 -5.47
N SER A 241 22.17 -2.71 -5.30
CA SER A 241 22.93 -2.06 -6.38
C SER A 241 24.08 -2.90 -6.94
N SER A 242 24.53 -3.93 -6.22
CA SER A 242 25.52 -4.88 -6.74
C SER A 242 24.96 -5.88 -7.75
N LYS A 243 23.64 -6.01 -7.80
CA LYS A 243 22.93 -6.96 -8.68
C LYS A 243 22.05 -6.27 -9.73
N TYR A 244 21.56 -5.08 -9.40
CA TYR A 244 20.56 -4.39 -10.24
C TYR A 244 21.00 -2.95 -10.52
N SER A 245 21.20 -2.63 -11.78
CA SER A 245 21.66 -1.32 -12.25
C SER A 245 20.68 -0.18 -12.02
N TRP A 246 19.39 -0.49 -11.83
CA TRP A 246 18.34 0.48 -11.49
C TRP A 246 18.43 0.98 -10.04
N ALA A 247 19.06 0.23 -9.14
CA ALA A 247 19.15 0.62 -7.73
C ALA A 247 20.24 1.67 -7.49
N SER A 248 19.97 2.59 -6.57
CA SER A 248 21.00 3.47 -5.98
C SER A 248 21.87 2.71 -4.99
N SER A 249 23.02 3.26 -4.63
CA SER A 249 23.91 2.66 -3.61
C SER A 249 23.27 2.52 -2.23
N LEU A 250 22.27 3.35 -1.91
CA LEU A 250 21.59 3.36 -0.60
C LEU A 250 20.24 2.63 -0.62
N TYR A 251 19.75 2.14 -1.77
CA TYR A 251 18.44 1.48 -1.88
C TYR A 251 18.26 0.32 -0.88
N HIS A 252 19.31 -0.46 -0.63
CA HIS A 252 19.28 -1.61 0.27
C HIS A 252 18.99 -1.23 1.73
N ASN A 253 19.30 0.00 2.16
CA ASN A 253 19.04 0.47 3.53
C ASN A 253 17.53 0.49 3.87
N PHE A 254 16.67 0.53 2.86
CA PHE A 254 15.23 0.53 3.01
C PHE A 254 14.58 -0.84 2.86
N GLY A 255 15.38 -1.89 3.02
CA GLY A 255 14.87 -3.26 3.12
C GLY A 255 14.21 -3.51 4.48
N TYR A 256 12.93 -3.93 4.47
CA TYR A 256 12.14 -4.04 5.71
C TYR A 256 11.99 -5.47 6.25
N ALA A 257 12.60 -6.49 5.63
CA ALA A 257 12.52 -7.87 6.11
C ALA A 257 12.81 -8.04 7.62
N PRO A 258 13.81 -7.34 8.23
CA PRO A 258 14.07 -7.49 9.66
C PRO A 258 12.96 -6.97 10.58
N HIS A 259 11.99 -6.25 10.03
CA HIS A 259 10.86 -5.68 10.77
C HIS A 259 9.58 -6.51 10.64
N MET A 260 9.62 -7.67 9.97
CA MET A 260 8.50 -8.61 9.87
C MET A 260 8.74 -9.79 10.79
N ASP A 261 7.64 -10.40 11.32
CA ASP A 261 7.69 -11.55 12.23
C ASP A 261 7.63 -12.88 11.50
#